data_3daee868273226a64cb84746f9428db6
#
_entry.id   3daee868273226a64cb84746f9428db6
#
_cell.length_a   1.000
_cell.length_b   1.000
_cell.length_c   1.000
_cell.angle_alpha   90.00
_cell.angle_beta   90.00
_cell.angle_gamma   90.00
#
_symmetry.space_group_name_H-M   'P 1'
#
loop_
_entity.id
_entity.type
_entity.pdbx_description
1 polymer ?
#
loop_
_entity_poly.entity_id
_entity_poly.type
_entity_poly.pdbx_seq_one_letter_code
_entity_poly.pdbx_strand_id
1 'polypeptide(L)'
;MKQDLLDGEWVYKEENYRRAFELLDRYVDAFADGLSSGRSIRAEEIDVKRVLLLGIGGSGIVCDVVAEILSSRGIATHVSKEYTAPPGEWDLIIAISYSGNTSETLNSLLQFLDQEDKIVAVTSNGRLARLGEKLGIKVVKVGSGIPPRYAFPDMLGGILGYLEKLGLDFAKMNLEEIKEFQEGLKKDKRIDENPAKEAAVKISKSHPIIYVYREVKLPGYRLKCELNENAKVFCHYAEIPEALHNDIEAIPRNGLIIIPRSFREPYEISKTIEALSRLLGEEKSLELRARSKSYLEEIIELFMLSDYISLYTSVLRGVNPLILHRIERLKDINAAYHDIKRRLDEELG
;
A
#
# COMPACT_ATOMS: atom_id res chain seq x y z
N MET A 1 -24.19 -20.77 -5.40
CA MET A 1 -25.02 -19.53 -5.25
C MET A 1 -24.25 -18.25 -4.96
N LYS A 2 -23.39 -18.13 -3.93
CA LYS A 2 -22.56 -16.90 -3.77
C LYS A 2 -21.30 -16.87 -4.65
N GLN A 3 -20.79 -18.02 -5.08
CA GLN A 3 -19.62 -18.11 -5.97
C GLN A 3 -19.96 -17.64 -7.38
N ASP A 4 -21.13 -18.02 -7.89
CA ASP A 4 -21.62 -17.61 -9.22
C ASP A 4 -21.77 -16.07 -9.34
N LEU A 5 -21.81 -15.37 -8.20
CA LEU A 5 -21.89 -13.91 -8.17
C LEU A 5 -20.66 -13.24 -8.78
N LEU A 6 -19.46 -13.80 -8.53
CA LEU A 6 -18.22 -13.21 -9.05
C LEU A 6 -18.00 -13.43 -10.55
N ASP A 7 -18.70 -14.40 -11.17
CA ASP A 7 -18.69 -14.62 -12.60
C ASP A 7 -19.88 -13.95 -13.30
N GLY A 8 -20.79 -13.35 -12.52
CA GLY A 8 -21.94 -12.62 -13.03
C GLY A 8 -21.57 -11.17 -13.41
N GLU A 9 -21.63 -10.85 -14.70
CA GLU A 9 -21.32 -9.48 -15.18
C GLU A 9 -22.21 -8.40 -14.57
N TRP A 10 -23.43 -8.74 -14.16
CA TRP A 10 -24.41 -7.78 -13.66
C TRP A 10 -23.99 -7.09 -12.36
N VAL A 11 -23.26 -7.80 -11.46
CA VAL A 11 -22.80 -7.22 -10.18
C VAL A 11 -21.80 -6.09 -10.40
N TYR A 12 -20.98 -6.19 -11.45
CA TYR A 12 -20.00 -5.16 -11.78
C TYR A 12 -20.59 -3.96 -12.55
N LYS A 13 -21.90 -3.99 -12.86
CA LYS A 13 -22.64 -2.85 -13.39
C LYS A 13 -23.15 -1.90 -12.29
N GLU A 14 -23.20 -2.36 -11.03
CA GLU A 14 -23.45 -1.48 -9.91
C GLU A 14 -22.35 -0.41 -9.81
N GLU A 15 -22.75 0.87 -9.69
CA GLU A 15 -21.85 2.02 -9.85
C GLU A 15 -20.62 1.97 -8.90
N ASN A 16 -20.84 1.58 -7.64
CA ASN A 16 -19.78 1.47 -6.64
C ASN A 16 -18.73 0.41 -7.00
N TYR A 17 -19.15 -0.76 -7.45
CA TYR A 17 -18.21 -1.83 -7.87
C TYR A 17 -17.57 -1.48 -9.22
N ARG A 18 -18.37 -1.03 -10.19
CA ARG A 18 -17.86 -0.58 -11.49
C ARG A 18 -16.72 0.41 -11.32
N ARG A 19 -16.96 1.49 -10.55
CA ARG A 19 -15.95 2.53 -10.31
C ARG A 19 -14.72 2.00 -9.57
N ALA A 20 -14.90 1.13 -8.56
CA ALA A 20 -13.78 0.56 -7.81
C ALA A 20 -12.86 -0.32 -8.69
N PHE A 21 -13.46 -1.18 -9.54
CA PHE A 21 -12.69 -2.01 -10.47
C PHE A 21 -12.04 -1.17 -11.58
N GLU A 22 -12.72 -0.16 -12.14
CA GLU A 22 -12.14 0.76 -13.12
C GLU A 22 -10.89 1.49 -12.58
N LEU A 23 -10.91 1.88 -11.29
CA LEU A 23 -9.73 2.48 -10.64
C LEU A 23 -8.59 1.48 -10.51
N LEU A 24 -8.90 0.24 -10.12
CA LEU A 24 -7.91 -0.80 -9.94
C LEU A 24 -7.35 -1.31 -11.27
N ASP A 25 -8.18 -1.39 -12.31
CA ASP A 25 -7.77 -1.80 -13.66
C ASP A 25 -6.73 -0.85 -14.29
N ARG A 26 -6.59 0.38 -13.76
CA ARG A 26 -5.55 1.35 -14.15
C ARG A 26 -4.24 1.24 -13.36
N TYR A 27 -4.06 0.21 -12.57
CA TYR A 27 -2.94 0.11 -11.61
C TYR A 27 -1.57 0.28 -12.27
N VAL A 28 -1.29 -0.46 -13.35
CA VAL A 28 0.00 -0.37 -14.06
C VAL A 28 0.16 0.95 -14.79
N ASP A 29 -0.91 1.45 -15.42
CA ASP A 29 -0.89 2.74 -16.10
C ASP A 29 -0.65 3.89 -15.09
N ALA A 30 -1.32 3.86 -13.93
CA ALA A 30 -1.12 4.84 -12.87
C ALA A 30 0.32 4.83 -12.33
N PHE A 31 0.93 3.65 -12.20
CA PHE A 31 2.34 3.54 -11.83
C PHE A 31 3.26 4.19 -12.87
N ALA A 32 3.02 3.96 -14.17
CA ALA A 32 3.79 4.55 -15.25
C ALA A 32 3.59 6.08 -15.32
N ASP A 33 2.35 6.57 -15.12
CA ASP A 33 2.03 8.00 -15.04
C ASP A 33 2.82 8.67 -13.90
N GLY A 34 2.80 8.07 -12.71
CA GLY A 34 3.57 8.52 -11.56
C GLY A 34 5.07 8.56 -11.84
N LEU A 35 5.62 7.49 -12.40
CA LEU A 35 7.04 7.39 -12.75
C LEU A 35 7.47 8.52 -13.70
N SER A 36 6.64 8.81 -14.70
CA SER A 36 6.84 9.92 -15.62
C SER A 36 6.79 11.28 -14.90
N SER A 37 5.82 11.46 -14.00
CA SER A 37 5.70 12.67 -13.17
C SER A 37 6.96 12.91 -12.32
N GLY A 38 7.43 11.89 -11.61
CA GLY A 38 8.66 11.98 -10.82
C GLY A 38 9.89 12.33 -11.64
N ARG A 39 10.08 11.68 -12.78
CA ARG A 39 11.19 11.94 -13.72
C ARG A 39 11.16 13.34 -14.33
N SER A 40 9.99 14.00 -14.37
CA SER A 40 9.87 15.36 -14.89
C SER A 40 10.40 16.42 -13.92
N ILE A 41 10.58 16.10 -12.65
CA ILE A 41 11.09 17.02 -11.64
C ILE A 41 12.59 17.24 -11.86
N ARG A 42 12.98 18.53 -11.91
CA ARG A 42 14.40 18.88 -12.00
C ARG A 42 15.10 18.58 -10.68
N ALA A 43 16.08 17.71 -10.73
CA ALA A 43 16.93 17.35 -9.60
C ALA A 43 18.36 17.09 -10.10
N GLU A 44 19.33 17.26 -9.21
CA GLU A 44 20.72 16.90 -9.43
C GLU A 44 21.05 15.64 -8.62
N GLU A 45 22.00 14.86 -9.10
CA GLU A 45 22.50 13.70 -8.36
C GLU A 45 23.10 14.13 -7.02
N ILE A 46 22.75 13.43 -5.95
CA ILE A 46 23.26 13.68 -4.60
C ILE A 46 23.69 12.37 -3.94
N ASP A 47 24.70 12.44 -3.08
CA ASP A 47 25.09 11.32 -2.22
C ASP A 47 24.14 11.23 -1.02
N VAL A 48 23.15 10.34 -1.13
CA VAL A 48 22.11 10.14 -0.11
C VAL A 48 22.50 9.00 0.82
N LYS A 49 22.64 9.28 2.10
CA LYS A 49 22.97 8.29 3.15
C LYS A 49 21.85 8.11 4.19
N ARG A 50 21.08 9.18 4.44
CA ARG A 50 20.04 9.20 5.47
C ARG A 50 18.76 9.82 4.92
N VAL A 51 17.68 9.05 4.90
CA VAL A 51 16.38 9.47 4.38
C VAL A 51 15.30 9.39 5.46
N LEU A 52 14.58 10.49 5.65
CA LEU A 52 13.36 10.54 6.43
C LEU A 52 12.16 10.43 5.51
N LEU A 53 11.25 9.51 5.81
CA LEU A 53 9.99 9.36 5.07
C LEU A 53 8.83 9.67 6.01
N LEU A 54 7.97 10.58 5.59
CA LEU A 54 6.80 11.05 6.34
C LEU A 54 5.53 10.66 5.60
N GLY A 55 4.69 9.82 6.20
CA GLY A 55 3.43 9.41 5.59
C GLY A 55 2.68 8.39 6.42
N ILE A 56 1.34 8.37 6.33
CA ILE A 56 0.47 7.47 7.07
C ILE A 56 -0.61 6.86 6.16
N GLY A 57 -1.15 5.70 6.54
CA GLY A 57 -2.18 4.99 5.77
C GLY A 57 -1.67 4.56 4.39
N GLY A 58 -2.45 4.82 3.33
CA GLY A 58 -2.06 4.52 1.95
C GLY A 58 -0.76 5.21 1.51
N SER A 59 -0.49 6.41 2.00
CA SER A 59 0.79 7.10 1.77
C SER A 59 1.92 6.50 2.60
N GLY A 60 1.63 6.06 3.83
CA GLY A 60 2.62 5.43 4.71
C GLY A 60 3.16 4.11 4.18
N ILE A 61 2.33 3.33 3.49
CA ILE A 61 2.81 2.07 2.89
C ILE A 61 3.73 2.32 1.68
N VAL A 62 3.57 3.45 0.98
CA VAL A 62 4.55 3.89 -0.04
C VAL A 62 5.89 4.21 0.64
N CYS A 63 5.85 4.92 1.78
CA CYS A 63 7.06 5.19 2.56
C CYS A 63 7.77 3.89 2.98
N ASP A 64 7.02 2.88 3.45
CA ASP A 64 7.59 1.59 3.85
C ASP A 64 8.29 0.88 2.68
N VAL A 65 7.64 0.82 1.50
CA VAL A 65 8.23 0.20 0.30
C VAL A 65 9.51 0.94 -0.12
N VAL A 66 9.48 2.26 -0.15
CA VAL A 66 10.67 3.08 -0.48
C VAL A 66 11.78 2.87 0.55
N ALA A 67 11.45 2.80 1.85
CA ALA A 67 12.42 2.54 2.90
C ALA A 67 13.11 1.17 2.73
N GLU A 68 12.36 0.10 2.42
CA GLU A 68 12.96 -1.22 2.16
C GLU A 68 13.89 -1.19 0.94
N ILE A 69 13.49 -0.52 -0.13
CA ILE A 69 14.31 -0.38 -1.34
C ILE A 69 15.62 0.37 -1.04
N LEU A 70 15.55 1.50 -0.35
CA LEU A 70 16.71 2.32 0.00
C LEU A 70 17.62 1.59 1.00
N SER A 71 17.03 0.95 2.02
CA SER A 71 17.78 0.18 3.02
C SER A 71 18.53 -1.00 2.40
N SER A 72 17.97 -1.66 1.37
CA SER A 72 18.66 -2.74 0.64
C SER A 72 19.91 -2.27 -0.10
N ARG A 73 20.08 -0.95 -0.26
CA ARG A 73 21.23 -0.28 -0.87
C ARG A 73 22.19 0.34 0.15
N GLY A 74 21.98 0.06 1.42
CA GLY A 74 22.80 0.58 2.51
C GLY A 74 22.48 2.03 2.92
N ILE A 75 21.37 2.62 2.44
CA ILE A 75 20.89 3.93 2.83
C ILE A 75 20.09 3.79 4.12
N ALA A 76 20.46 4.54 5.15
CA ALA A 76 19.73 4.55 6.42
C ALA A 76 18.38 5.26 6.25
N THR A 77 17.29 4.60 6.61
CA THR A 77 15.94 5.14 6.46
C THR A 77 15.21 5.18 7.79
N HIS A 78 14.36 6.20 7.95
CA HIS A 78 13.38 6.26 9.02
C HIS A 78 12.00 6.61 8.45
N VAL A 79 11.00 5.79 8.76
CA VAL A 79 9.61 6.05 8.38
C VAL A 79 8.84 6.55 9.62
N SER A 80 8.37 7.78 9.58
CA SER A 80 7.48 8.33 10.61
C SER A 80 6.03 8.29 10.16
N LYS A 81 5.20 7.66 10.99
CA LYS A 81 3.73 7.60 10.87
C LYS A 81 3.05 8.34 12.02
N GLU A 82 3.81 9.15 12.72
CA GLU A 82 3.42 9.87 13.92
C GLU A 82 3.17 11.36 13.63
N TYR A 83 2.66 12.09 14.62
CA TYR A 83 2.53 13.55 14.55
C TYR A 83 3.86 14.28 14.62
N THR A 84 4.90 13.59 15.05
CA THR A 84 6.27 14.12 15.12
C THR A 84 7.24 13.09 14.54
N ALA A 85 8.35 13.58 14.00
CA ALA A 85 9.44 12.72 13.55
C ALA A 85 10.68 12.94 14.43
N PRO A 86 11.60 11.98 14.54
CA PRO A 86 12.82 12.14 15.30
C PRO A 86 13.64 13.29 14.73
N PRO A 87 14.18 14.15 15.59
CA PRO A 87 15.07 15.22 15.16
C PRO A 87 16.36 14.63 14.57
N GLY A 88 16.99 15.36 13.69
CA GLY A 88 18.25 14.94 13.09
C GLY A 88 18.54 15.65 11.77
N GLU A 89 19.76 15.45 11.30
CA GLU A 89 20.14 15.87 9.97
C GLU A 89 19.82 14.74 8.98
N TRP A 90 19.11 15.07 7.91
CA TRP A 90 18.72 14.18 6.84
C TRP A 90 19.31 14.70 5.53
N ASP A 91 19.70 13.80 4.64
CA ASP A 91 20.14 14.17 3.29
C ASP A 91 18.94 14.38 2.37
N LEU A 92 17.85 13.65 2.65
CA LEU A 92 16.59 13.74 1.93
C LEU A 92 15.41 13.52 2.89
N ILE A 93 14.37 14.36 2.77
CA ILE A 93 13.11 14.22 3.48
C ILE A 93 11.99 14.05 2.46
N ILE A 94 11.30 12.91 2.51
CA ILE A 94 10.23 12.56 1.59
C ILE A 94 8.90 12.64 2.33
N ALA A 95 8.07 13.63 1.99
CA ALA A 95 6.74 13.79 2.55
C ALA A 95 5.67 13.29 1.57
N ILE A 96 4.97 12.21 1.92
CA ILE A 96 3.92 11.62 1.07
C ILE A 96 2.56 11.81 1.73
N SER A 97 1.69 12.56 1.07
CA SER A 97 0.28 12.70 1.45
C SER A 97 -0.55 12.87 0.19
N TYR A 98 -1.29 11.82 -0.21
CA TYR A 98 -2.13 11.89 -1.41
C TYR A 98 -3.06 13.11 -1.39
N SER A 99 -3.83 13.30 -0.33
CA SER A 99 -4.74 14.46 -0.18
C SER A 99 -4.01 15.78 0.07
N GLY A 100 -2.74 15.73 0.45
CA GLY A 100 -1.98 16.90 0.91
C GLY A 100 -2.50 17.54 2.18
N ASN A 101 -3.40 16.87 2.92
CA ASN A 101 -4.08 17.40 4.10
C ASN A 101 -3.98 16.51 5.34
N THR A 102 -3.12 15.51 5.31
CA THR A 102 -2.94 14.56 6.43
C THR A 102 -2.20 15.27 7.57
N SER A 103 -2.88 15.47 8.70
CA SER A 103 -2.37 16.25 9.81
C SER A 103 -1.09 15.70 10.40
N GLU A 104 -0.96 14.38 10.52
CA GLU A 104 0.22 13.69 11.02
C GLU A 104 1.45 14.00 10.15
N THR A 105 1.33 13.79 8.85
CA THR A 105 2.41 14.04 7.88
C THR A 105 2.81 15.51 7.86
N LEU A 106 1.82 16.42 7.84
CA LEU A 106 2.09 17.85 7.77
C LEU A 106 2.71 18.37 9.07
N ASN A 107 2.22 17.94 10.24
CA ASN A 107 2.80 18.34 11.52
C ASN A 107 4.24 17.85 11.70
N SER A 108 4.54 16.63 11.24
CA SER A 108 5.91 16.11 11.22
C SER A 108 6.79 16.91 10.26
N LEU A 109 6.28 17.31 9.10
CA LEU A 109 7.03 18.08 8.09
C LEU A 109 7.39 19.47 8.58
N LEU A 110 6.50 20.14 9.35
CA LEU A 110 6.76 21.49 9.90
C LEU A 110 8.04 21.58 10.75
N GLN A 111 8.51 20.45 11.30
CA GLN A 111 9.72 20.40 12.11
C GLN A 111 11.02 20.55 11.29
N PHE A 112 10.93 20.48 9.95
CA PHE A 112 12.07 20.46 9.03
C PHE A 112 12.00 21.57 7.97
N LEU A 113 11.17 22.59 8.16
CA LEU A 113 11.03 23.67 7.17
C LEU A 113 12.28 24.56 7.03
N ASP A 114 13.20 24.46 7.96
CA ASP A 114 14.54 25.06 7.88
C ASP A 114 15.50 24.29 6.94
N GLN A 115 15.04 23.12 6.41
CA GLN A 115 15.75 22.25 5.50
C GLN A 115 14.95 22.03 4.19
N GLU A 116 14.23 23.06 3.72
CA GLU A 116 13.31 22.97 2.57
C GLU A 116 13.99 22.48 1.27
N ASP A 117 15.26 22.76 1.09
CA ASP A 117 16.08 22.31 -0.04
C ASP A 117 16.25 20.79 -0.10
N LYS A 118 16.12 20.10 1.04
CA LYS A 118 16.19 18.64 1.17
C LYS A 118 14.83 17.96 1.11
N ILE A 119 13.74 18.72 1.05
CA ILE A 119 12.38 18.17 1.06
C ILE A 119 11.89 17.91 -0.36
N VAL A 120 11.26 16.75 -0.55
CA VAL A 120 10.40 16.45 -1.68
C VAL A 120 9.04 16.01 -1.20
N ALA A 121 8.00 16.56 -1.78
CA ALA A 121 6.61 16.21 -1.49
C ALA A 121 6.00 15.36 -2.62
N VAL A 122 5.21 14.34 -2.27
CA VAL A 122 4.39 13.57 -3.22
C VAL A 122 2.93 13.76 -2.84
N THR A 123 2.16 14.39 -3.71
CA THR A 123 0.77 14.74 -3.40
C THR A 123 -0.07 14.99 -4.67
N SER A 124 -1.39 14.81 -4.57
CA SER A 124 -2.29 15.23 -5.64
C SER A 124 -2.68 16.71 -5.56
N ASN A 125 -2.77 17.28 -4.35
CA ASN A 125 -3.17 18.65 -4.09
C ASN A 125 -3.02 19.00 -2.59
N GLY A 126 -3.81 19.95 -2.10
CA GLY A 126 -3.96 20.28 -0.67
C GLY A 126 -2.90 21.21 -0.12
N ARG A 127 -2.80 21.24 1.22
CA ARG A 127 -1.83 22.09 1.95
C ARG A 127 -0.38 21.75 1.63
N LEU A 128 -0.08 20.47 1.42
CA LEU A 128 1.27 20.02 1.05
C LEU A 128 1.72 20.60 -0.30
N ALA A 129 0.82 20.65 -1.29
CA ALA A 129 1.10 21.29 -2.58
C ALA A 129 1.33 22.80 -2.43
N ARG A 130 0.46 23.49 -1.65
CA ARG A 130 0.60 24.94 -1.38
C ARG A 130 1.88 25.27 -0.61
N LEU A 131 2.25 24.42 0.34
CA LEU A 131 3.50 24.56 1.08
C LEU A 131 4.71 24.47 0.12
N GLY A 132 4.66 23.51 -0.82
CA GLY A 132 5.67 23.39 -1.86
C GLY A 132 5.79 24.65 -2.73
N GLU A 133 4.66 25.20 -3.16
CA GLU A 133 4.65 26.45 -3.94
C GLU A 133 5.19 27.64 -3.16
N LYS A 134 4.82 27.78 -1.86
CA LYS A 134 5.25 28.89 -0.99
C LYS A 134 6.73 28.84 -0.65
N LEU A 135 7.28 27.66 -0.36
CA LEU A 135 8.65 27.47 0.13
C LEU A 135 9.62 27.00 -0.97
N GLY A 136 9.17 26.76 -2.20
CA GLY A 136 10.02 26.24 -3.26
C GLY A 136 10.38 24.76 -3.11
N ILE A 137 9.66 24.01 -2.26
CA ILE A 137 9.84 22.57 -2.09
C ILE A 137 9.48 21.85 -3.40
N LYS A 138 10.27 20.87 -3.79
CA LYS A 138 9.98 20.05 -4.97
C LYS A 138 8.73 19.22 -4.76
N VAL A 139 7.77 19.27 -5.69
CA VAL A 139 6.50 18.57 -5.61
C VAL A 139 6.34 17.61 -6.78
N VAL A 140 6.33 16.33 -6.50
CA VAL A 140 5.90 15.29 -7.43
C VAL A 140 4.38 15.23 -7.39
N LYS A 141 3.74 15.71 -8.46
CA LYS A 141 2.29 15.79 -8.53
C LYS A 141 1.73 14.50 -9.11
N VAL A 142 0.82 13.85 -8.37
CA VAL A 142 0.12 12.64 -8.78
C VAL A 142 -1.33 12.91 -9.16
N GLY A 143 -1.98 11.98 -9.84
CA GLY A 143 -3.38 12.10 -10.25
C GLY A 143 -4.32 12.37 -9.07
N SER A 144 -5.41 13.07 -9.30
CA SER A 144 -6.38 13.46 -8.25
C SER A 144 -7.76 12.83 -8.47
N GLY A 145 -8.64 12.96 -7.46
CA GLY A 145 -10.06 12.58 -7.59
C GLY A 145 -10.38 11.11 -7.32
N ILE A 146 -9.43 10.35 -6.75
CA ILE A 146 -9.63 8.95 -6.37
C ILE A 146 -9.40 8.75 -4.87
N PRO A 147 -9.94 7.69 -4.25
CA PRO A 147 -9.61 7.39 -2.86
C PRO A 147 -8.12 7.08 -2.69
N PRO A 148 -7.46 7.53 -1.59
CA PRO A 148 -6.01 7.44 -1.41
C PRO A 148 -5.40 6.04 -1.59
N ARG A 149 -6.12 4.98 -1.20
CA ARG A 149 -5.64 3.60 -1.32
C ARG A 149 -5.48 3.12 -2.76
N TYR A 150 -6.27 3.67 -3.71
CA TYR A 150 -6.12 3.37 -5.14
C TYR A 150 -5.01 4.19 -5.81
N ALA A 151 -4.50 5.23 -5.15
CA ALA A 151 -3.41 6.06 -5.64
C ALA A 151 -2.01 5.50 -5.27
N PHE A 152 -1.94 4.35 -4.61
CA PHE A 152 -0.66 3.72 -4.24
C PHE A 152 0.29 3.59 -5.44
N PRO A 153 -0.11 3.04 -6.60
CA PRO A 153 0.81 2.87 -7.73
C PRO A 153 1.34 4.20 -8.26
N ASP A 154 0.50 5.21 -8.38
CA ASP A 154 0.87 6.54 -8.86
C ASP A 154 1.86 7.23 -7.88
N MET A 155 1.60 7.17 -6.57
CA MET A 155 2.51 7.72 -5.56
C MET A 155 3.85 6.98 -5.54
N LEU A 156 3.84 5.64 -5.64
CA LEU A 156 5.07 4.84 -5.66
C LEU A 156 5.88 5.15 -6.93
N GLY A 157 5.24 5.11 -8.10
CA GLY A 157 5.88 5.50 -9.36
C GLY A 157 6.47 6.89 -9.26
N GLY A 158 5.71 7.86 -8.74
CA GLY A 158 6.14 9.24 -8.59
C GLY A 158 7.42 9.41 -7.79
N ILE A 159 7.47 8.81 -6.60
CA ILE A 159 8.68 8.92 -5.78
C ILE A 159 9.86 8.14 -6.38
N LEU A 160 9.65 6.95 -6.96
CA LEU A 160 10.71 6.21 -7.61
C LEU A 160 11.29 6.98 -8.82
N GLY A 161 10.44 7.58 -9.65
CA GLY A 161 10.87 8.41 -10.77
C GLY A 161 11.69 9.64 -10.32
N TYR A 162 11.35 10.24 -9.18
CA TYR A 162 12.16 11.32 -8.61
C TYR A 162 13.51 10.80 -8.07
N LEU A 163 13.51 9.66 -7.37
CA LEU A 163 14.74 9.08 -6.83
C LEU A 163 15.73 8.66 -7.93
N GLU A 164 15.25 8.23 -9.10
CA GLU A 164 16.09 7.99 -10.27
C GLU A 164 16.82 9.27 -10.74
N LYS A 165 16.17 10.44 -10.63
CA LYS A 165 16.79 11.73 -10.95
C LYS A 165 17.89 12.13 -9.96
N LEU A 166 17.87 11.58 -8.74
CA LEU A 166 18.93 11.74 -7.75
C LEU A 166 20.11 10.75 -7.94
N GLY A 167 20.10 9.93 -8.98
CA GLY A 167 21.12 8.91 -9.23
C GLY A 167 20.86 7.58 -8.54
N LEU A 168 19.68 7.38 -7.98
CA LEU A 168 19.28 6.12 -7.34
C LEU A 168 18.54 5.24 -8.35
N ASP A 169 19.28 4.59 -9.23
CA ASP A 169 18.71 3.66 -10.21
C ASP A 169 18.05 2.46 -9.53
N PHE A 170 16.82 2.17 -9.90
CA PHE A 170 16.13 0.95 -9.53
C PHE A 170 16.23 -0.07 -10.67
N ALA A 171 16.18 -1.36 -10.34
CA ALA A 171 16.14 -2.41 -11.36
C ALA A 171 15.03 -2.10 -12.37
N LYS A 172 15.32 -2.18 -13.65
CA LYS A 172 14.31 -1.98 -14.69
C LYS A 172 13.20 -3.00 -14.49
N MET A 173 11.99 -2.49 -14.27
CA MET A 173 10.81 -3.31 -14.16
C MET A 173 10.25 -3.65 -15.54
N ASN A 174 9.78 -4.87 -15.69
CA ASN A 174 9.05 -5.29 -16.87
C ASN A 174 7.54 -5.01 -16.66
N LEU A 175 7.11 -3.79 -17.02
CA LEU A 175 5.72 -3.38 -16.86
C LEU A 175 4.75 -4.24 -17.68
N GLU A 176 5.18 -4.85 -18.78
CA GLU A 176 4.34 -5.75 -19.58
C GLU A 176 4.05 -7.04 -18.83
N GLU A 177 5.03 -7.64 -18.16
CA GLU A 177 4.80 -8.83 -17.31
C GLU A 177 3.87 -8.52 -16.14
N ILE A 178 4.04 -7.36 -15.48
CA ILE A 178 3.12 -6.91 -14.42
C ILE A 178 1.71 -6.72 -14.97
N LYS A 179 1.57 -6.19 -16.19
CA LYS A 179 0.29 -6.01 -16.86
C LYS A 179 -0.37 -7.35 -17.22
N GLU A 180 0.41 -8.32 -17.68
CA GLU A 180 -0.08 -9.68 -17.91
C GLU A 180 -0.56 -10.35 -16.61
N PHE A 181 0.13 -10.12 -15.50
CA PHE A 181 -0.33 -10.56 -14.19
C PHE A 181 -1.68 -9.90 -13.82
N GLN A 182 -1.80 -8.59 -14.04
CA GLN A 182 -3.05 -7.84 -13.82
C GLN A 182 -4.21 -8.40 -14.64
N GLU A 183 -3.98 -8.72 -15.92
CA GLU A 183 -5.03 -9.29 -16.79
C GLU A 183 -5.61 -10.59 -16.23
N GLY A 184 -4.79 -11.40 -15.55
CA GLY A 184 -5.24 -12.62 -14.86
C GLY A 184 -6.12 -12.36 -13.62
N LEU A 185 -6.16 -11.13 -13.10
CA LEU A 185 -6.93 -10.76 -11.91
C LEU A 185 -8.25 -10.05 -12.24
N LYS A 186 -8.48 -9.68 -13.49
CA LYS A 186 -9.64 -8.87 -13.91
C LYS A 186 -10.96 -9.62 -13.80
N LYS A 187 -12.03 -8.84 -13.71
CA LYS A 187 -13.42 -9.33 -13.47
C LYS A 187 -13.98 -10.25 -14.54
N ASP A 188 -13.48 -10.17 -15.78
CA ASP A 188 -13.87 -11.01 -16.91
C ASP A 188 -13.32 -12.44 -16.84
N LYS A 189 -12.28 -12.68 -16.02
CA LYS A 189 -11.75 -14.02 -15.77
C LYS A 189 -12.69 -14.80 -14.86
N ARG A 190 -12.86 -16.09 -15.14
CA ARG A 190 -13.65 -17.01 -14.31
C ARG A 190 -12.96 -17.24 -12.95
N ILE A 191 -13.72 -17.70 -11.96
CA ILE A 191 -13.18 -18.01 -10.62
C ILE A 191 -12.01 -18.99 -10.69
N ASP A 192 -12.13 -20.04 -11.48
CA ASP A 192 -11.13 -21.10 -11.64
C ASP A 192 -9.86 -20.66 -12.39
N GLU A 193 -9.87 -19.46 -12.97
CA GLU A 193 -8.75 -18.84 -13.69
C GLU A 193 -8.20 -17.60 -12.95
N ASN A 194 -8.85 -17.17 -11.87
CA ASN A 194 -8.54 -15.92 -11.19
C ASN A 194 -8.22 -16.14 -9.70
N PRO A 195 -6.94 -16.13 -9.32
CA PRO A 195 -6.52 -16.40 -7.94
C PRO A 195 -7.09 -15.42 -6.92
N ALA A 196 -7.39 -14.17 -7.31
CA ALA A 196 -8.01 -13.21 -6.43
C ALA A 196 -9.49 -13.54 -6.14
N LYS A 197 -10.23 -14.03 -7.12
CA LYS A 197 -11.61 -14.51 -6.93
C LYS A 197 -11.64 -15.76 -6.03
N GLU A 198 -10.76 -16.74 -6.29
CA GLU A 198 -10.65 -17.93 -5.44
C GLU A 198 -10.35 -17.58 -3.98
N ALA A 199 -9.36 -16.71 -3.77
CA ALA A 199 -9.01 -16.22 -2.43
C ALA A 199 -10.18 -15.51 -1.75
N ALA A 200 -10.88 -14.63 -2.46
CA ALA A 200 -12.03 -13.90 -1.94
C ALA A 200 -13.17 -14.84 -1.50
N VAL A 201 -13.41 -15.92 -2.23
CA VAL A 201 -14.42 -16.95 -1.86
C VAL A 201 -14.05 -17.60 -0.53
N LYS A 202 -12.80 -17.99 -0.32
CA LYS A 202 -12.32 -18.58 0.94
C LYS A 202 -12.43 -17.57 2.09
N ILE A 203 -11.94 -16.33 1.88
CA ILE A 203 -11.94 -15.26 2.89
C ILE A 203 -13.36 -14.87 3.30
N SER A 204 -14.30 -14.78 2.37
CA SER A 204 -15.69 -14.36 2.66
C SER A 204 -16.45 -15.28 3.63
N LYS A 205 -15.98 -16.51 3.80
CA LYS A 205 -16.58 -17.56 4.64
C LYS A 205 -15.81 -17.83 5.95
N SER A 206 -14.66 -17.17 6.12
CA SER A 206 -13.68 -17.51 7.14
C SER A 206 -13.36 -16.34 8.05
N HIS A 207 -12.59 -16.60 9.10
CA HIS A 207 -11.92 -15.59 9.92
C HIS A 207 -10.47 -15.47 9.43
N PRO A 208 -10.12 -14.40 8.69
CA PRO A 208 -8.80 -14.31 8.06
C PRO A 208 -7.72 -13.99 9.11
N ILE A 209 -6.65 -14.78 9.06
CA ILE A 209 -5.45 -14.64 9.86
C ILE A 209 -4.28 -14.53 8.89
N ILE A 210 -3.67 -13.36 8.82
CA ILE A 210 -2.59 -13.07 7.88
C ILE A 210 -1.27 -13.26 8.63
N TYR A 211 -0.56 -14.32 8.30
CA TYR A 211 0.79 -14.55 8.79
C TYR A 211 1.82 -14.10 7.77
N VAL A 212 2.80 -13.37 8.23
CA VAL A 212 3.86 -12.83 7.41
C VAL A 212 5.23 -13.16 8.01
N TYR A 213 6.24 -13.07 7.19
CA TYR A 213 7.64 -13.08 7.59
C TYR A 213 8.34 -11.90 6.89
N ARG A 214 9.59 -11.66 7.22
CA ARG A 214 10.35 -10.46 6.83
C ARG A 214 10.09 -10.01 5.37
N GLU A 215 10.19 -10.94 4.40
CA GLU A 215 10.13 -10.63 2.96
C GLU A 215 8.73 -10.24 2.47
N VAL A 216 7.69 -10.58 3.24
CA VAL A 216 6.28 -10.37 2.84
C VAL A 216 5.47 -9.57 3.85
N LYS A 217 6.14 -8.87 4.77
CA LYS A 217 5.47 -7.98 5.75
C LYS A 217 4.57 -6.96 5.08
N LEU A 218 5.10 -6.26 4.09
CA LEU A 218 4.37 -5.20 3.41
C LEU A 218 3.18 -5.72 2.59
N PRO A 219 3.31 -6.78 1.77
CA PRO A 219 2.17 -7.40 1.10
C PRO A 219 1.07 -7.87 2.05
N GLY A 220 1.43 -8.53 3.14
CA GLY A 220 0.44 -8.96 4.13
C GLY A 220 -0.23 -7.79 4.85
N TYR A 221 0.53 -6.74 5.18
CA TYR A 221 -0.04 -5.53 5.76
C TYR A 221 -0.98 -4.80 4.78
N ARG A 222 -0.63 -4.75 3.48
CA ARG A 222 -1.50 -4.24 2.43
C ARG A 222 -2.81 -5.01 2.39
N LEU A 223 -2.75 -6.34 2.33
CA LEU A 223 -3.93 -7.20 2.32
C LEU A 223 -4.85 -6.93 3.52
N LYS A 224 -4.28 -6.84 4.73
CA LYS A 224 -5.02 -6.49 5.95
C LYS A 224 -5.74 -5.15 5.81
N CYS A 225 -5.06 -4.12 5.34
CA CYS A 225 -5.63 -2.78 5.19
C CYS A 225 -6.76 -2.77 4.16
N GLU A 226 -6.55 -3.37 2.99
CA GLU A 226 -7.54 -3.41 1.93
C GLU A 226 -8.77 -4.25 2.31
N LEU A 227 -8.61 -5.38 2.99
CA LEU A 227 -9.75 -6.15 3.53
C LEU A 227 -10.55 -5.34 4.55
N ASN A 228 -9.87 -4.58 5.43
CA ASN A 228 -10.55 -3.71 6.40
C ASN A 228 -11.32 -2.58 5.69
N GLU A 229 -10.69 -1.91 4.72
CA GLU A 229 -11.25 -0.73 4.09
C GLU A 229 -12.26 -1.05 2.98
N ASN A 230 -11.95 -1.96 2.07
CA ASN A 230 -12.83 -2.31 0.96
C ASN A 230 -13.90 -3.31 1.37
N ALA A 231 -13.53 -4.40 2.01
CA ALA A 231 -14.45 -5.50 2.34
C ALA A 231 -15.08 -5.39 3.72
N LYS A 232 -14.65 -4.48 4.59
CA LYS A 232 -15.11 -4.33 5.99
C LYS A 232 -14.89 -5.62 6.80
N VAL A 233 -13.78 -6.31 6.51
CA VAL A 233 -13.38 -7.55 7.19
C VAL A 233 -12.27 -7.24 8.17
N PHE A 234 -12.49 -7.53 9.46
CA PHE A 234 -11.43 -7.44 10.45
C PHE A 234 -10.51 -8.67 10.32
N CYS A 235 -9.21 -8.45 10.22
CA CYS A 235 -8.21 -9.49 10.07
C CYS A 235 -7.24 -9.48 11.24
N HIS A 236 -6.87 -10.67 11.73
CA HIS A 236 -5.67 -10.80 12.55
C HIS A 236 -4.43 -10.71 11.64
N TYR A 237 -3.36 -10.08 12.14
CA TYR A 237 -2.09 -9.95 11.41
C TYR A 237 -0.94 -10.15 12.38
N ALA A 238 -0.05 -11.09 12.10
CA ALA A 238 1.09 -11.38 12.96
C ALA A 238 2.29 -11.90 12.16
N GLU A 239 3.48 -11.83 12.78
CA GLU A 239 4.72 -12.25 12.17
C GLU A 239 5.12 -13.66 12.64
N ILE A 240 5.46 -14.53 11.68
CA ILE A 240 6.08 -15.82 11.97
C ILE A 240 7.61 -15.70 11.85
N PRO A 241 8.37 -16.46 12.66
CA PRO A 241 7.93 -17.57 13.52
C PRO A 241 7.32 -17.16 14.88
N GLU A 242 7.42 -15.89 15.32
CA GLU A 242 6.99 -15.45 16.66
C GLU A 242 5.53 -15.79 16.98
N ALA A 243 4.61 -15.54 16.04
CA ALA A 243 3.19 -15.86 16.22
C ALA A 243 2.92 -17.36 16.50
N LEU A 244 3.79 -18.25 16.04
CA LEU A 244 3.64 -19.68 16.27
C LEU A 244 4.02 -20.13 17.69
N HIS A 245 4.52 -19.22 18.52
CA HIS A 245 4.76 -19.46 19.93
C HIS A 245 3.58 -19.10 20.83
N ASN A 246 2.51 -18.53 20.26
CA ASN A 246 1.32 -18.08 21.01
C ASN A 246 0.01 -18.19 20.22
N ASP A 247 -0.11 -17.52 19.07
CA ASP A 247 -1.35 -17.40 18.30
C ASP A 247 -1.93 -18.76 17.88
N ILE A 248 -1.08 -19.74 17.61
CA ILE A 248 -1.47 -21.06 17.10
C ILE A 248 -2.45 -21.78 18.03
N GLU A 249 -2.37 -21.54 19.34
CA GLU A 249 -3.27 -22.12 20.33
C GLU A 249 -4.69 -21.50 20.28
N ALA A 250 -4.81 -20.29 19.71
CA ALA A 250 -6.04 -19.52 19.71
C ALA A 250 -6.74 -19.46 18.32
N ILE A 251 -6.25 -20.19 17.34
CA ILE A 251 -6.82 -20.20 15.97
C ILE A 251 -8.26 -20.70 16.03
N PRO A 252 -9.26 -19.88 15.60
CA PRO A 252 -10.64 -20.28 15.64
C PRO A 252 -10.96 -21.40 14.63
N ARG A 253 -12.03 -22.17 14.89
CA ARG A 253 -12.42 -23.31 14.01
C ARG A 253 -12.62 -22.92 12.55
N ASN A 254 -13.12 -21.70 12.28
CA ASN A 254 -13.28 -21.13 10.94
C ASN A 254 -12.12 -20.22 10.54
N GLY A 255 -10.98 -20.31 11.22
CA GLY A 255 -9.77 -19.57 10.87
C GLY A 255 -9.25 -19.98 9.49
N LEU A 256 -8.84 -19.01 8.69
CA LEU A 256 -8.14 -19.19 7.44
C LEU A 256 -6.79 -18.49 7.53
N ILE A 257 -5.73 -19.27 7.52
CA ILE A 257 -4.37 -18.74 7.51
C ILE A 257 -4.05 -18.29 6.07
N ILE A 258 -3.69 -17.03 5.94
CA ILE A 258 -3.32 -16.43 4.64
C ILE A 258 -1.84 -16.02 4.72
N ILE A 259 -1.04 -16.54 3.82
CA ILE A 259 0.41 -16.32 3.81
C ILE A 259 0.83 -15.83 2.41
N PRO A 260 1.20 -14.55 2.24
CA PRO A 260 1.96 -14.15 1.07
C PRO A 260 3.30 -14.90 1.06
N ARG A 261 3.72 -15.37 -0.13
CA ARG A 261 4.96 -16.13 -0.30
C ARG A 261 5.91 -15.37 -1.21
N SER A 262 7.18 -15.31 -0.82
CA SER A 262 8.25 -14.69 -1.61
C SER A 262 9.13 -15.74 -2.30
N PHE A 263 9.65 -15.42 -3.48
CA PHE A 263 10.70 -16.21 -4.10
C PHE A 263 12.02 -16.19 -3.30
N ARG A 264 12.17 -15.20 -2.40
CA ARG A 264 13.33 -15.03 -1.49
C ARG A 264 13.11 -15.68 -0.11
N GLU A 265 12.06 -16.50 0.01
CA GLU A 265 11.69 -17.14 1.27
C GLU A 265 12.83 -18.01 1.82
N PRO A 266 13.25 -17.82 3.09
CA PRO A 266 14.21 -18.70 3.75
C PRO A 266 13.70 -20.14 3.85
N TYR A 267 14.61 -21.12 3.73
CA TYR A 267 14.28 -22.54 3.82
C TYR A 267 13.54 -22.88 5.12
N GLU A 268 13.99 -22.31 6.25
CA GLU A 268 13.39 -22.54 7.56
C GLU A 268 11.95 -22.06 7.64
N ILE A 269 11.66 -20.90 7.03
CA ILE A 269 10.29 -20.35 6.93
C ILE A 269 9.43 -21.26 6.05
N SER A 270 9.95 -21.71 4.89
CA SER A 270 9.23 -22.63 4.02
C SER A 270 8.83 -23.91 4.77
N LYS A 271 9.75 -24.53 5.51
CA LYS A 271 9.48 -25.73 6.30
C LYS A 271 8.51 -25.48 7.45
N THR A 272 8.58 -24.32 8.07
CA THR A 272 7.63 -23.90 9.11
C THR A 272 6.21 -23.77 8.56
N ILE A 273 6.04 -23.17 7.38
CA ILE A 273 4.75 -23.04 6.72
C ILE A 273 4.19 -24.41 6.29
N GLU A 274 5.03 -25.29 5.75
CA GLU A 274 4.63 -26.66 5.45
C GLU A 274 4.13 -27.41 6.70
N ALA A 275 4.84 -27.30 7.83
CA ALA A 275 4.43 -27.90 9.08
C ALA A 275 3.12 -27.33 9.61
N LEU A 276 2.93 -26.01 9.52
CA LEU A 276 1.69 -25.32 9.90
C LEU A 276 0.49 -25.81 9.06
N SER A 277 0.66 -25.90 7.75
CA SER A 277 -0.39 -26.37 6.84
C SER A 277 -0.77 -27.83 7.14
N ARG A 278 0.19 -28.69 7.44
CA ARG A 278 -0.09 -30.08 7.86
C ARG A 278 -0.82 -30.19 9.20
N LEU A 279 -0.47 -29.31 10.14
CA LEU A 279 -1.08 -29.29 11.48
C LEU A 279 -2.56 -28.86 11.42
N LEU A 280 -2.87 -27.84 10.63
CA LEU A 280 -4.19 -27.22 10.61
C LEU A 280 -5.13 -27.84 9.53
N GLY A 281 -4.57 -28.52 8.53
CA GLY A 281 -5.26 -28.94 7.31
C GLY A 281 -5.04 -27.94 6.17
N GLU A 282 -4.74 -28.47 4.98
CA GLU A 282 -4.42 -27.65 3.79
C GLU A 282 -5.61 -26.72 3.40
N GLU A 283 -6.83 -27.16 3.66
CA GLU A 283 -8.03 -26.36 3.39
C GLU A 283 -8.14 -25.09 4.24
N LYS A 284 -7.39 -25.02 5.35
CA LYS A 284 -7.29 -23.83 6.24
C LYS A 284 -6.12 -22.93 5.92
N SER A 285 -5.39 -23.23 4.86
CA SER A 285 -4.25 -22.44 4.41
C SER A 285 -4.53 -21.86 3.02
N LEU A 286 -4.12 -20.62 2.81
CA LEU A 286 -4.19 -19.90 1.56
C LEU A 286 -2.86 -19.21 1.30
N GLU A 287 -2.13 -19.65 0.31
CA GLU A 287 -0.89 -19.02 -0.12
C GLU A 287 -1.17 -18.01 -1.25
N LEU A 288 -0.56 -16.84 -1.15
CA LEU A 288 -0.63 -15.80 -2.19
C LEU A 288 0.76 -15.65 -2.81
N ARG A 289 0.86 -15.79 -4.12
CA ARG A 289 2.14 -15.78 -4.84
C ARG A 289 2.12 -14.78 -5.98
N ALA A 290 3.23 -14.03 -6.12
CA ALA A 290 3.56 -13.30 -7.33
C ALA A 290 4.11 -14.26 -8.41
N ARG A 291 4.22 -13.77 -9.63
CA ARG A 291 4.90 -14.46 -10.75
C ARG A 291 6.34 -14.01 -10.87
N SER A 292 6.59 -12.72 -10.66
CA SER A 292 7.91 -12.13 -10.80
C SER A 292 8.88 -12.58 -9.70
N LYS A 293 10.18 -12.62 -10.06
CA LYS A 293 11.30 -12.88 -9.16
C LYS A 293 12.14 -11.64 -8.90
N SER A 294 11.75 -10.47 -9.42
CA SER A 294 12.31 -9.18 -9.06
C SER A 294 11.61 -8.66 -7.81
N TYR A 295 12.36 -8.13 -6.84
CA TYR A 295 11.80 -7.68 -5.56
C TYR A 295 10.67 -6.67 -5.71
N LEU A 296 10.88 -5.63 -6.52
CA LEU A 296 9.90 -4.56 -6.68
C LEU A 296 8.65 -5.05 -7.44
N GLU A 297 8.85 -5.86 -8.47
CA GLU A 297 7.75 -6.45 -9.23
C GLU A 297 6.94 -7.42 -8.36
N GLU A 298 7.60 -8.26 -7.56
CA GLU A 298 6.94 -9.15 -6.59
C GLU A 298 6.04 -8.37 -5.62
N ILE A 299 6.54 -7.26 -5.06
CA ILE A 299 5.76 -6.40 -4.16
C ILE A 299 4.56 -5.80 -4.90
N ILE A 300 4.74 -5.27 -6.09
CA ILE A 300 3.68 -4.67 -6.90
C ILE A 300 2.61 -5.72 -7.23
N GLU A 301 2.99 -6.91 -7.66
CA GLU A 301 2.07 -8.00 -7.98
C GLU A 301 1.29 -8.48 -6.74
N LEU A 302 1.95 -8.66 -5.59
CA LEU A 302 1.29 -9.05 -4.34
C LEU A 302 0.36 -7.97 -3.79
N PHE A 303 0.70 -6.69 -3.96
CA PHE A 303 -0.17 -5.59 -3.59
C PHE A 303 -1.41 -5.56 -4.49
N MET A 304 -1.21 -5.67 -5.79
CA MET A 304 -2.29 -5.72 -6.78
C MET A 304 -3.22 -6.91 -6.50
N LEU A 305 -2.65 -8.10 -6.23
CA LEU A 305 -3.42 -9.29 -5.84
C LEU A 305 -4.25 -9.02 -4.57
N SER A 306 -3.67 -8.38 -3.57
CA SER A 306 -4.36 -7.99 -2.33
C SER A 306 -5.53 -7.04 -2.58
N ASP A 307 -5.33 -6.06 -3.46
CA ASP A 307 -6.34 -5.08 -3.83
C ASP A 307 -7.53 -5.76 -4.53
N TYR A 308 -7.28 -6.62 -5.52
CA TYR A 308 -8.33 -7.39 -6.20
C TYR A 308 -9.06 -8.36 -5.26
N ILE A 309 -8.34 -9.08 -4.37
CA ILE A 309 -8.94 -9.95 -3.36
C ILE A 309 -9.92 -9.15 -2.50
N SER A 310 -9.54 -7.97 -2.06
CA SER A 310 -10.38 -7.14 -1.19
C SER A 310 -11.65 -6.66 -1.90
N LEU A 311 -11.56 -6.29 -3.18
CA LEU A 311 -12.72 -5.89 -3.99
C LEU A 311 -13.66 -7.07 -4.24
N TYR A 312 -13.15 -8.24 -4.64
CA TYR A 312 -14.00 -9.42 -4.80
C TYR A 312 -14.64 -9.86 -3.48
N THR A 313 -13.90 -9.74 -2.37
CA THR A 313 -14.48 -9.98 -1.05
C THR A 313 -15.59 -8.99 -0.73
N SER A 314 -15.45 -7.71 -1.10
CA SER A 314 -16.51 -6.70 -0.90
C SER A 314 -17.79 -7.03 -1.67
N VAL A 315 -17.67 -7.53 -2.90
CA VAL A 315 -18.79 -8.01 -3.72
C VAL A 315 -19.51 -9.18 -3.02
N LEU A 316 -18.78 -10.19 -2.56
CA LEU A 316 -19.36 -11.35 -1.86
C LEU A 316 -20.05 -10.98 -0.54
N ARG A 317 -19.62 -9.89 0.09
CA ARG A 317 -20.19 -9.36 1.32
C ARG A 317 -21.33 -8.35 1.09
N GLY A 318 -21.54 -7.90 -0.14
CA GLY A 318 -22.54 -6.89 -0.48
C GLY A 318 -22.25 -5.52 0.18
N VAL A 319 -20.97 -5.14 0.30
CA VAL A 319 -20.56 -3.88 0.94
C VAL A 319 -19.94 -2.93 -0.08
N ASN A 320 -20.17 -1.63 0.08
CA ASN A 320 -19.59 -0.62 -0.80
C ASN A 320 -18.09 -0.43 -0.48
N PRO A 321 -17.17 -0.75 -1.42
CA PRO A 321 -15.73 -0.62 -1.20
C PRO A 321 -15.25 0.83 -1.13
N LEU A 322 -16.00 1.80 -1.71
CA LEU A 322 -15.55 3.18 -1.82
C LEU A 322 -15.77 4.01 -0.55
N ILE A 323 -16.68 3.59 0.33
CA ILE A 323 -17.13 4.37 1.49
C ILE A 323 -16.35 4.02 2.75
N LEU A 324 -15.88 5.05 3.49
CA LEU A 324 -15.09 4.95 4.73
C LEU A 324 -15.68 5.78 5.88
N HIS A 325 -16.99 5.66 6.15
CA HIS A 325 -17.72 6.49 7.13
C HIS A 325 -17.02 6.67 8.49
N ARG A 326 -16.44 5.59 9.05
CA ARG A 326 -15.83 5.66 10.39
C ARG A 326 -14.55 6.48 10.40
N ILE A 327 -13.73 6.37 9.34
CA ILE A 327 -12.49 7.13 9.21
C ILE A 327 -12.82 8.61 9.01
N GLU A 328 -13.78 8.93 8.15
CA GLU A 328 -14.24 10.30 7.92
C GLU A 328 -14.76 10.92 9.21
N ARG A 329 -15.69 10.23 9.90
CA ARG A 329 -16.26 10.72 11.15
C ARG A 329 -15.19 10.89 12.25
N LEU A 330 -14.21 9.98 12.36
CA LEU A 330 -13.12 10.12 13.32
C LEU A 330 -12.32 11.40 13.07
N LYS A 331 -12.03 11.73 11.82
CA LYS A 331 -11.33 12.97 11.45
C LYS A 331 -12.16 14.21 11.80
N ASP A 332 -13.48 14.15 11.61
CA ASP A 332 -14.38 15.27 11.89
C ASP A 332 -14.47 15.61 13.37
N ILE A 333 -14.40 14.63 14.26
CA ILE A 333 -14.50 14.82 15.72
C ILE A 333 -13.13 14.95 16.41
N ASN A 334 -12.03 14.77 15.70
CA ASN A 334 -10.69 14.82 16.28
C ASN A 334 -10.20 16.28 16.42
N ALA A 335 -10.23 16.82 17.64
CA ALA A 335 -9.79 18.18 17.92
C ALA A 335 -8.34 18.47 17.51
N ALA A 336 -7.42 17.52 17.75
CA ALA A 336 -6.02 17.67 17.34
C ALA A 336 -5.87 17.83 15.82
N TYR A 337 -6.71 17.14 15.06
CA TYR A 337 -6.74 17.26 13.59
C TYR A 337 -7.12 18.66 13.13
N HIS A 338 -8.11 19.28 13.81
CA HIS A 338 -8.57 20.64 13.51
C HIS A 338 -7.53 21.68 13.94
N ASP A 339 -6.92 21.52 15.11
CA ASP A 339 -5.90 22.45 15.63
C ASP A 339 -4.64 22.47 14.74
N ILE A 340 -4.21 21.30 14.26
CA ILE A 340 -3.08 21.20 13.32
C ILE A 340 -3.44 21.89 12.00
N LYS A 341 -4.63 21.64 11.47
CA LYS A 341 -5.07 22.30 10.23
C LYS A 341 -5.11 23.82 10.36
N ARG A 342 -5.61 24.34 11.47
CA ARG A 342 -5.63 25.79 11.73
C ARG A 342 -4.22 26.37 11.75
N ARG A 343 -3.28 25.77 12.51
CA ARG A 343 -1.87 26.20 12.52
C ARG A 343 -1.24 26.21 11.13
N LEU A 344 -1.50 25.17 10.35
CA LEU A 344 -1.01 25.08 8.98
C LEU A 344 -1.60 26.17 8.06
N ASP A 345 -2.88 26.53 8.23
CA ASP A 345 -3.50 27.62 7.47
C ASP A 345 -2.93 28.97 7.86
N GLU A 346 -2.59 29.17 9.14
CA GLU A 346 -1.89 30.37 9.64
C GLU A 346 -0.46 30.46 9.05
N GLU A 347 0.28 29.36 8.99
CA GLU A 347 1.62 29.29 8.39
C GLU A 347 1.60 29.50 6.86
N LEU A 348 0.53 29.07 6.19
CA LEU A 348 0.37 29.24 4.75
C LEU A 348 -0.09 30.64 4.34
N GLY A 349 -0.64 31.43 5.24
CA GLY A 349 -1.05 32.85 5.04
C GLY A 349 -2.28 32.95 4.25
#